data_c91dc6b1f6a910908bf68842a6f322d2
#
_entry.id   c91dc6b1f6a910908bf68842a6f322d2
#
_cell.length_a   1.000
_cell.length_b   1.000
_cell.length_c   1.000
_cell.angle_alpha   90.00
_cell.angle_beta   90.00
_cell.angle_gamma   90.00
#
_symmetry.space_group_name_H-M   'P 1'
#
loop_
_entity.id
_entity.type
_entity.pdbx_description
1 polymer ?
#
loop_
_entity_poly.entity_id
_entity_poly.type
_entity_poly.pdbx_seq_one_letter_code
_entity_poly.pdbx_strand_id
1 'polypeptide(L)'
;MTNDQSPFADLDFDESLLDSLKGEKILVKYGGNAMKNDDLKYSVVQDICFLMDKGIEPVIVHGGGPFIADMLDMAGIVSEFVGGHRKTDLEAVKFVEMALKGQVNSDIVKLINSFGYKGVGLSGKDGQTATAMKRKDKIEVDGKLQEVDLGQVGDIKEINTDFLNLIMDNGFIPVVAPLATGED
;
A
#
# COMPACT_ATOMS: atom_id res chain seq x y z
N MET A 1 21.77 27.23 0.80
CA MET A 1 20.87 28.03 -0.03
C MET A 1 19.78 27.07 -0.44
N THR A 2 18.70 27.01 0.33
CA THR A 2 17.54 26.19 0.07
C THR A 2 16.76 26.86 -1.06
N ASN A 3 16.71 26.20 -2.23
CA ASN A 3 15.84 26.62 -3.31
C ASN A 3 14.41 26.29 -2.85
N ASP A 4 13.78 27.24 -2.20
CA ASP A 4 12.42 27.17 -1.65
C ASP A 4 11.39 27.44 -2.77
N GLN A 5 11.47 26.64 -3.84
CA GLN A 5 10.39 26.58 -4.81
C GLN A 5 9.60 25.31 -4.50
N SER A 6 8.48 25.50 -3.80
CA SER A 6 7.45 24.47 -3.70
C SER A 6 7.19 23.91 -5.10
N PRO A 7 7.26 22.58 -5.32
CA PRO A 7 6.96 21.97 -6.62
C PRO A 7 5.53 22.25 -7.08
N PHE A 8 4.71 22.83 -6.22
CA PHE A 8 3.31 23.21 -6.45
C PHE A 8 3.12 24.69 -6.71
N ALA A 9 4.22 25.51 -6.78
CA ALA A 9 4.13 26.96 -6.98
C ALA A 9 3.41 27.36 -8.28
N ASP A 10 3.41 26.47 -9.27
CA ASP A 10 2.78 26.69 -10.58
C ASP A 10 1.39 26.02 -10.70
N LEU A 11 0.91 25.34 -9.64
CA LEU A 11 -0.41 24.74 -9.64
C LEU A 11 -1.42 25.73 -9.07
N ASP A 12 -2.37 26.13 -9.91
CA ASP A 12 -3.54 26.93 -9.50
C ASP A 12 -4.54 26.00 -8.78
N PHE A 13 -4.32 25.75 -7.49
CA PHE A 13 -5.27 25.02 -6.67
C PHE A 13 -5.87 25.91 -5.59
N ASP A 14 -7.12 25.66 -5.27
CA ASP A 14 -7.87 26.39 -4.27
C ASP A 14 -7.31 26.11 -2.87
N GLU A 15 -6.52 27.06 -2.33
CA GLU A 15 -5.99 26.95 -0.96
C GLU A 15 -7.11 26.78 0.09
N SER A 16 -8.31 27.30 -0.17
CA SER A 16 -9.44 27.15 0.74
C SER A 16 -9.89 25.70 0.86
N LEU A 17 -9.72 24.89 -0.20
CA LEU A 17 -10.01 23.47 -0.17
C LEU A 17 -9.03 22.74 0.77
N LEU A 18 -7.74 23.03 0.67
CA LEU A 18 -6.72 22.44 1.55
C LEU A 18 -6.94 22.84 3.02
N ASP A 19 -7.31 24.09 3.26
CA ASP A 19 -7.64 24.57 4.60
C ASP A 19 -8.86 23.83 5.18
N SER A 20 -9.85 23.52 4.35
CA SER A 20 -11.04 22.75 4.78
C SER A 20 -10.74 21.29 5.14
N LEU A 21 -9.61 20.75 4.67
CA LEU A 21 -9.16 19.37 4.90
C LEU A 21 -8.18 19.24 6.07
N LYS A 22 -7.85 20.33 6.77
CA LYS A 22 -6.97 20.25 7.94
C LYS A 22 -7.54 19.32 9.02
N GLY A 23 -6.70 18.39 9.49
CA GLY A 23 -7.08 17.37 10.46
C GLY A 23 -7.84 16.18 9.86
N GLU A 24 -8.14 16.22 8.56
CA GLU A 24 -8.76 15.08 7.88
C GLU A 24 -7.74 13.99 7.57
N LYS A 25 -8.18 12.73 7.66
CA LYS A 25 -7.38 11.56 7.31
C LYS A 25 -7.66 11.15 5.86
N ILE A 26 -6.61 11.14 5.05
CA ILE A 26 -6.74 10.81 3.62
C ILE A 26 -6.00 9.49 3.32
N LEU A 27 -6.73 8.50 2.81
CA LEU A 27 -6.14 7.26 2.36
C LEU A 27 -5.68 7.38 0.90
N VAL A 28 -4.39 7.22 0.68
CA VAL A 28 -3.76 7.24 -0.63
C VAL A 28 -3.45 5.81 -1.07
N LYS A 29 -4.12 5.33 -2.12
CA LYS A 29 -3.76 4.06 -2.74
C LYS A 29 -2.62 4.27 -3.74
N TYR A 30 -1.44 3.74 -3.42
CA TYR A 30 -0.27 3.84 -4.27
C TYR A 30 -0.10 2.56 -5.11
N GLY A 31 -0.31 2.67 -6.42
CA GLY A 31 -0.36 1.54 -7.36
C GLY A 31 0.98 1.16 -7.99
N GLY A 32 1.08 -0.09 -8.46
CA GLY A 32 2.32 -0.77 -8.79
C GLY A 32 3.17 -0.21 -9.93
N ASN A 33 2.59 0.35 -11.00
CA ASN A 33 3.39 0.83 -12.14
C ASN A 33 4.15 2.13 -11.84
N ALA A 34 3.56 3.01 -11.03
CA ALA A 34 4.24 4.23 -10.58
C ALA A 34 5.45 3.96 -9.68
N MET A 35 5.51 2.77 -9.06
CA MET A 35 6.62 2.37 -8.19
C MET A 35 7.90 1.96 -8.92
N LYS A 36 7.82 1.61 -10.22
CA LYS A 36 9.00 1.24 -11.03
C LYS A 36 9.75 2.45 -11.60
N ASN A 37 9.12 3.61 -11.61
CA ASN A 37 9.73 4.85 -12.07
C ASN A 37 10.16 5.69 -10.85
N ASP A 38 11.45 5.92 -10.71
CA ASP A 38 12.00 6.62 -9.54
C ASP A 38 11.56 8.08 -9.48
N ASP A 39 11.38 8.78 -10.62
CA ASP A 39 10.89 10.15 -10.65
C ASP A 39 9.43 10.23 -10.19
N LEU A 40 8.58 9.30 -10.66
CA LEU A 40 7.19 9.23 -10.22
C LEU A 40 7.08 8.85 -8.73
N LYS A 41 7.92 7.92 -8.27
CA LYS A 41 7.99 7.55 -6.85
C LYS A 41 8.34 8.76 -5.99
N TYR A 42 9.35 9.52 -6.41
CA TYR A 42 9.78 10.73 -5.72
C TYR A 42 8.63 11.76 -5.66
N SER A 43 7.99 12.06 -6.80
CA SER A 43 6.88 13.01 -6.88
C SER A 43 5.70 12.62 -5.99
N VAL A 44 5.27 11.34 -6.04
CA VAL A 44 4.16 10.85 -5.19
C VAL A 44 4.47 11.00 -3.70
N VAL A 45 5.69 10.67 -3.27
CA VAL A 45 6.06 10.82 -1.86
C VAL A 45 6.15 12.30 -1.48
N GLN A 46 6.63 13.16 -2.38
CA GLN A 46 6.66 14.60 -2.18
C GLN A 46 5.24 15.18 -2.00
N ASP A 47 4.27 14.74 -2.82
CA ASP A 47 2.85 15.13 -2.69
C ASP A 47 2.27 14.71 -1.33
N ILE A 48 2.60 13.50 -0.87
CA ILE A 48 2.17 13.00 0.43
C ILE A 48 2.76 13.83 1.57
N CYS A 49 4.03 14.19 1.48
CA CYS A 49 4.69 15.06 2.45
C CYS A 49 4.07 16.47 2.45
N PHE A 50 3.70 16.98 1.28
CA PHE A 50 2.98 18.26 1.15
C PHE A 50 1.62 18.24 1.87
N LEU A 51 0.86 17.12 1.79
CA LEU A 51 -0.38 16.97 2.57
C LEU A 51 -0.12 17.15 4.07
N MET A 52 0.94 16.53 4.60
CA MET A 52 1.33 16.70 6.01
C MET A 52 1.63 18.16 6.35
N ASP A 53 2.31 18.91 5.47
CA ASP A 53 2.60 20.34 5.69
C ASP A 53 1.32 21.19 5.74
N LYS A 54 0.27 20.75 5.04
CA LYS A 54 -1.05 21.40 5.07
C LYS A 54 -1.91 20.97 6.25
N GLY A 55 -1.38 20.12 7.13
CA GLY A 55 -2.09 19.61 8.32
C GLY A 55 -3.11 18.52 8.01
N ILE A 56 -2.98 17.87 6.85
CA ILE A 56 -3.78 16.71 6.44
C ILE A 56 -3.02 15.44 6.82
N GLU A 57 -3.70 14.40 7.29
CA GLU A 57 -3.09 13.16 7.78
C GLU A 57 -3.16 12.04 6.72
N PRO A 58 -2.12 11.84 5.89
CA PRO A 58 -2.14 10.79 4.87
C PRO A 58 -1.85 9.40 5.46
N VAL A 59 -2.58 8.40 4.97
CA VAL A 59 -2.30 6.97 5.14
C VAL A 59 -2.03 6.38 3.77
N ILE A 60 -0.90 5.72 3.58
CA ILE A 60 -0.54 5.10 2.31
C ILE A 60 -0.90 3.62 2.36
N VAL A 61 -1.69 3.14 1.39
CA VAL A 61 -1.84 1.70 1.12
C VAL A 61 -1.22 1.42 -0.24
N HIS A 62 -0.12 0.66 -0.26
CA HIS A 62 0.61 0.41 -1.50
C HIS A 62 0.32 -0.95 -2.10
N GLY A 63 0.53 -1.08 -3.42
CA GLY A 63 0.61 -2.36 -4.11
C GLY A 63 2.06 -2.85 -4.24
N GLY A 64 2.34 -3.69 -5.21
CA GLY A 64 3.69 -4.20 -5.47
C GLY A 64 3.73 -5.37 -6.46
N GLY A 65 2.71 -5.48 -7.32
CA GLY A 65 2.60 -6.60 -8.28
C GLY A 65 3.88 -6.91 -9.06
N PRO A 66 4.59 -5.92 -9.63
CA PRO A 66 5.86 -6.14 -10.29
C PRO A 66 6.96 -6.71 -9.39
N PHE A 67 7.10 -6.19 -8.18
CA PHE A 67 8.10 -6.66 -7.20
C PHE A 67 7.79 -8.07 -6.69
N ILE A 68 6.50 -8.40 -6.56
CA ILE A 68 6.05 -9.77 -6.26
C ILE A 68 6.46 -10.71 -7.39
N ALA A 69 6.25 -10.30 -8.66
CA ALA A 69 6.61 -11.12 -9.80
C ALA A 69 8.13 -11.40 -9.83
N ASP A 70 8.94 -10.34 -9.67
CA ASP A 70 10.39 -10.46 -9.63
C ASP A 70 10.86 -11.38 -8.47
N MET A 71 10.26 -11.26 -7.29
CA MET A 71 10.61 -12.08 -6.11
C MET A 71 10.23 -13.55 -6.28
N LEU A 72 9.06 -13.84 -6.87
CA LEU A 72 8.63 -15.21 -7.17
C LEU A 72 9.50 -15.85 -8.25
N ASP A 73 9.89 -15.08 -9.28
CA ASP A 73 10.79 -15.54 -10.33
C ASP A 73 12.17 -15.91 -9.76
N MET A 74 12.73 -15.06 -8.89
CA MET A 74 13.97 -15.36 -8.17
C MET A 74 13.89 -16.62 -7.31
N ALA A 75 12.70 -16.92 -6.77
CA ALA A 75 12.43 -18.14 -5.98
C ALA A 75 12.14 -19.36 -6.85
N GLY A 76 12.05 -19.22 -8.18
CA GLY A 76 11.66 -20.30 -9.10
C GLY A 76 10.18 -20.67 -9.02
N ILE A 77 9.33 -19.80 -8.48
CA ILE A 77 7.89 -20.03 -8.31
C ILE A 77 7.14 -19.41 -9.50
N VAL A 78 6.42 -20.24 -10.24
CA VAL A 78 5.62 -19.78 -11.39
C VAL A 78 4.36 -19.10 -10.92
N SER A 79 4.15 -17.86 -11.40
CA SER A 79 2.92 -17.10 -11.10
C SER A 79 1.78 -17.55 -12.00
N GLU A 80 0.66 -17.96 -11.40
CA GLU A 80 -0.61 -18.25 -12.06
C GLU A 80 -1.63 -17.16 -11.72
N PHE A 81 -2.41 -16.72 -12.71
CA PHE A 81 -3.48 -15.72 -12.51
C PHE A 81 -4.83 -16.31 -12.92
N VAL A 82 -5.82 -16.08 -12.08
CA VAL A 82 -7.21 -16.50 -12.29
C VAL A 82 -8.12 -15.31 -12.01
N GLY A 83 -8.95 -14.94 -12.98
CA GLY A 83 -9.84 -13.78 -12.84
C GLY A 83 -9.14 -12.45 -12.53
N GLY A 84 -7.85 -12.30 -12.91
CA GLY A 84 -7.05 -11.13 -12.61
C GLY A 84 -6.37 -11.17 -11.22
N HIS A 85 -6.63 -12.19 -10.41
CA HIS A 85 -6.00 -12.41 -9.11
C HIS A 85 -4.86 -13.43 -9.22
N ARG A 86 -3.76 -13.19 -8.53
CA ARG A 86 -2.65 -14.14 -8.44
C ARG A 86 -3.05 -15.28 -7.50
N LYS A 87 -3.03 -16.51 -8.01
CA LYS A 87 -3.13 -17.70 -7.17
C LYS A 87 -1.87 -17.79 -6.33
N THR A 88 -2.03 -17.81 -5.01
CA THR A 88 -0.92 -17.65 -4.07
C THR A 88 -1.04 -18.75 -3.00
N ASP A 89 -0.23 -19.78 -3.10
CA ASP A 89 -0.20 -20.87 -2.10
C ASP A 89 0.60 -20.47 -0.84
N LEU A 90 0.73 -21.41 0.09
CA LEU A 90 1.45 -21.22 1.36
C LEU A 90 2.95 -20.97 1.18
N GLU A 91 3.55 -21.40 0.09
CA GLU A 91 4.94 -21.13 -0.22
C GLU A 91 5.08 -19.73 -0.85
N ALA A 92 4.29 -19.45 -1.88
CA ALA A 92 4.33 -18.19 -2.60
C ALA A 92 4.01 -16.99 -1.69
N VAL A 93 3.07 -17.12 -0.72
CA VAL A 93 2.71 -16.01 0.17
C VAL A 93 3.89 -15.48 0.99
N LYS A 94 4.87 -16.32 1.31
CA LYS A 94 6.09 -15.91 2.04
C LYS A 94 6.90 -14.92 1.21
N PHE A 95 7.07 -15.18 -0.09
CA PHE A 95 7.77 -14.31 -1.01
C PHE A 95 6.96 -13.05 -1.34
N VAL A 96 5.64 -13.16 -1.42
CA VAL A 96 4.74 -12.01 -1.54
C VAL A 96 4.92 -11.06 -0.34
N GLU A 97 4.95 -11.60 0.87
CA GLU A 97 5.19 -10.82 2.08
C GLU A 97 6.59 -10.17 2.09
N MET A 98 7.63 -10.91 1.71
CA MET A 98 9.00 -10.38 1.59
C MET A 98 9.06 -9.23 0.59
N ALA A 99 8.43 -9.36 -0.59
CA ALA A 99 8.37 -8.31 -1.59
C ALA A 99 7.61 -7.08 -1.08
N LEU A 100 6.43 -7.26 -0.54
CA LEU A 100 5.56 -6.15 -0.13
C LEU A 100 6.09 -5.46 1.13
N LYS A 101 6.32 -6.21 2.20
CA LYS A 101 6.71 -5.65 3.50
C LYS A 101 8.22 -5.36 3.58
N GLY A 102 9.03 -6.27 3.07
CA GLY A 102 10.49 -6.15 3.13
C GLY A 102 11.06 -5.14 2.15
N GLN A 103 10.63 -5.16 0.89
CA GLN A 103 11.18 -4.32 -0.15
C GLN A 103 10.35 -3.04 -0.36
N VAL A 104 9.15 -3.18 -0.92
CA VAL A 104 8.35 -2.02 -1.35
C VAL A 104 8.01 -1.08 -0.20
N ASN A 105 7.51 -1.63 0.91
CA ASN A 105 7.16 -0.86 2.09
C ASN A 105 8.36 -0.10 2.65
N SER A 106 9.49 -0.78 2.79
CA SER A 106 10.73 -0.20 3.30
C SER A 106 11.29 0.91 2.42
N ASP A 107 11.19 0.76 1.08
CA ASP A 107 11.64 1.79 0.13
C ASP A 107 10.79 3.06 0.25
N ILE A 108 9.47 2.93 0.36
CA ILE A 108 8.55 4.08 0.55
C ILE A 108 8.86 4.79 1.88
N VAL A 109 8.98 4.04 2.98
CA VAL A 109 9.33 4.58 4.30
C VAL A 109 10.67 5.32 4.27
N LYS A 110 11.70 4.72 3.66
CA LYS A 110 13.01 5.35 3.50
C LYS A 110 12.90 6.68 2.75
N LEU A 111 12.10 6.72 1.68
CA LEU A 111 11.92 7.93 0.89
C LEU A 111 11.18 9.02 1.68
N ILE A 112 10.09 8.70 2.40
CA ILE A 112 9.40 9.64 3.30
C ILE A 112 10.38 10.22 4.33
N ASN A 113 11.19 9.37 4.95
CA ASN A 113 12.17 9.81 5.94
C ASN A 113 13.25 10.71 5.33
N SER A 114 13.61 10.53 4.05
CA SER A 114 14.57 11.39 3.36
C SER A 114 14.06 12.82 3.13
N PHE A 115 12.74 13.02 3.11
CA PHE A 115 12.09 14.33 3.09
C PHE A 115 11.96 14.98 4.49
N GLY A 116 12.45 14.32 5.55
CA GLY A 116 12.39 14.84 6.92
C GLY A 116 11.12 14.48 7.69
N TYR A 117 10.22 13.69 7.10
CA TYR A 117 9.01 13.19 7.76
C TYR A 117 9.24 11.83 8.42
N LYS A 118 8.28 11.39 9.23
CA LYS A 118 8.38 10.12 9.98
C LYS A 118 7.47 9.08 9.36
N GLY A 119 7.97 8.32 8.38
CA GLY A 119 7.26 7.17 7.82
C GLY A 119 7.34 5.94 8.73
N VAL A 120 6.23 5.23 8.90
CA VAL A 120 6.18 3.93 9.61
C VAL A 120 5.59 2.86 8.70
N GLY A 121 6.38 1.82 8.42
CA GLY A 121 5.96 0.70 7.59
C GLY A 121 5.21 -0.37 8.39
N LEU A 122 4.00 -0.69 7.95
CA LEU A 122 3.12 -1.69 8.54
C LEU A 122 2.56 -2.64 7.49
N SER A 123 1.92 -3.68 7.98
CA SER A 123 0.95 -4.48 7.24
C SER A 123 -0.33 -4.61 8.07
N GLY A 124 -1.40 -5.14 7.53
CA GLY A 124 -2.61 -5.41 8.30
C GLY A 124 -2.42 -6.43 9.43
N LYS A 125 -1.30 -7.18 9.45
CA LYS A 125 -0.93 -8.07 10.55
C LYS A 125 -0.45 -7.32 11.79
N ASP A 126 0.20 -6.15 11.59
CA ASP A 126 0.75 -5.36 12.69
C ASP A 126 -0.40 -4.74 13.50
N GLY A 127 -0.41 -4.93 14.81
CA GLY A 127 -1.48 -4.50 15.70
C GLY A 127 -2.86 -5.09 15.39
N GLN A 128 -2.93 -6.20 14.63
CA GLN A 128 -4.19 -6.77 14.14
C GLN A 128 -5.07 -5.73 13.41
N THR A 129 -4.42 -4.87 12.62
CA THR A 129 -5.10 -3.77 11.91
C THR A 129 -6.08 -4.28 10.87
N ALA A 130 -5.80 -5.43 10.21
CA ALA A 130 -6.71 -6.01 9.22
C ALA A 130 -6.84 -7.53 9.41
N THR A 131 -8.09 -8.00 9.45
CA THR A 131 -8.42 -9.41 9.32
C THR A 131 -9.10 -9.67 7.98
N ALA A 132 -8.88 -10.86 7.43
CA ALA A 132 -9.42 -11.27 6.14
C ALA A 132 -10.04 -12.65 6.21
N MET A 133 -11.09 -12.87 5.42
CA MET A 133 -11.64 -14.18 5.14
C MET A 133 -11.14 -14.67 3.78
N LYS A 134 -10.99 -15.97 3.63
CA LYS A 134 -10.55 -16.58 2.38
C LYS A 134 -11.48 -16.18 1.23
N ARG A 135 -10.89 -15.64 0.15
CA ARG A 135 -11.63 -15.24 -1.04
C ARG A 135 -12.06 -16.46 -1.83
N LYS A 136 -13.32 -16.46 -2.26
CA LYS A 136 -13.90 -17.46 -3.13
C LYS A 136 -14.24 -16.82 -4.47
N ASP A 137 -13.46 -17.13 -5.49
CA ASP A 137 -13.74 -16.68 -6.86
C ASP A 137 -14.42 -17.78 -7.67
N LYS A 138 -15.22 -17.37 -8.66
CA LYS A 138 -15.84 -18.27 -9.62
C LYS A 138 -15.40 -17.88 -11.02
N ILE A 139 -14.95 -18.86 -11.78
CA ILE A 139 -14.62 -18.69 -13.19
C ILE A 139 -15.60 -19.50 -14.04
N GLU A 140 -15.84 -19.05 -15.25
CA GLU A 140 -16.62 -19.79 -16.22
C GLU A 140 -15.71 -20.73 -17.01
N VAL A 141 -15.99 -22.03 -16.90
CA VAL A 141 -15.32 -23.09 -17.66
C VAL A 141 -16.40 -23.90 -18.37
N ASP A 142 -16.36 -23.96 -19.70
CA ASP A 142 -17.31 -24.65 -20.55
C ASP A 142 -18.79 -24.26 -20.27
N GLY A 143 -19.06 -22.96 -20.07
CA GLY A 143 -20.38 -22.43 -19.77
C GLY A 143 -20.91 -22.72 -18.38
N LYS A 144 -20.06 -23.21 -17.46
CA LYS A 144 -20.41 -23.47 -16.06
C LYS A 144 -19.51 -22.69 -15.12
N LEU A 145 -20.12 -22.08 -14.09
CA LEU A 145 -19.37 -21.44 -13.02
C LEU A 145 -18.74 -22.50 -12.11
N GLN A 146 -17.40 -22.47 -12.00
CA GLN A 146 -16.64 -23.31 -11.09
C GLN A 146 -15.97 -22.46 -10.03
N GLU A 147 -16.03 -22.88 -8.77
CA GLU A 147 -15.32 -22.23 -7.67
C GLU A 147 -13.81 -22.54 -7.78
N VAL A 148 -12.99 -21.51 -7.65
CA VAL A 148 -11.54 -21.61 -7.74
C VAL A 148 -10.92 -21.21 -6.41
N ASP A 149 -10.03 -22.04 -5.90
CA ASP A 149 -9.20 -21.73 -4.74
C ASP A 149 -7.99 -20.90 -5.19
N LEU A 150 -7.93 -19.64 -4.74
CA LEU A 150 -6.83 -18.74 -4.99
C LEU A 150 -5.69 -18.87 -3.95
N GLY A 151 -5.81 -19.82 -3.01
CA GLY A 151 -4.83 -20.01 -1.92
C GLY A 151 -4.95 -18.94 -0.84
N GLN A 152 -3.84 -18.25 -0.55
CA GLN A 152 -3.73 -17.22 0.49
C GLN A 152 -4.17 -15.84 -0.02
N VAL A 153 -5.33 -15.79 -0.68
CA VAL A 153 -5.97 -14.55 -1.12
C VAL A 153 -7.26 -14.38 -0.35
N GLY A 154 -7.45 -13.20 0.25
CA GLY A 154 -8.60 -12.91 1.10
C GLY A 154 -9.26 -11.58 0.78
N ASP A 155 -10.52 -11.49 1.18
CA ASP A 155 -11.27 -10.23 1.25
C ASP A 155 -11.23 -9.71 2.69
N ILE A 156 -11.06 -8.41 2.85
CA ILE A 156 -11.04 -7.79 4.18
C ILE A 156 -12.40 -7.98 4.86
N LYS A 157 -12.36 -8.52 6.05
CA LYS A 157 -13.54 -8.69 6.91
C LYS A 157 -13.67 -7.57 7.92
N GLU A 158 -12.57 -7.18 8.53
CA GLU A 158 -12.54 -6.16 9.58
C GLU A 158 -11.27 -5.33 9.51
N ILE A 159 -11.41 -4.04 9.81
CA ILE A 159 -10.29 -3.11 10.00
C ILE A 159 -10.39 -2.53 11.40
N ASN A 160 -9.34 -2.75 12.21
CA ASN A 160 -9.13 -2.06 13.48
C ASN A 160 -8.21 -0.85 13.24
N THR A 161 -8.74 0.34 13.38
CA THR A 161 -8.02 1.60 13.14
C THR A 161 -7.25 2.13 14.35
N ASP A 162 -7.38 1.53 15.54
CA ASP A 162 -6.80 2.06 16.77
C ASP A 162 -5.28 2.25 16.66
N PHE A 163 -4.60 1.26 16.10
CA PHE A 163 -3.15 1.32 15.91
C PHE A 163 -2.74 2.37 14.86
N LEU A 164 -3.50 2.50 13.77
CA LEU A 164 -3.27 3.53 12.76
C LEU A 164 -3.47 4.93 13.34
N ASN A 165 -4.55 5.13 14.09
CA ASN A 165 -4.83 6.40 14.78
C ASN A 165 -3.70 6.76 15.75
N LEU A 166 -3.25 5.81 16.58
CA LEU A 166 -2.14 6.02 17.51
C LEU A 166 -0.87 6.51 16.78
N ILE A 167 -0.57 5.95 15.62
CA ILE A 167 0.61 6.32 14.82
C ILE A 167 0.45 7.73 14.26
N MET A 168 -0.70 8.04 13.65
CA MET A 168 -0.99 9.34 13.06
C MET A 168 -1.04 10.45 14.11
N ASP A 169 -1.71 10.22 15.24
CA ASP A 169 -1.81 11.17 16.36
C ASP A 169 -0.41 11.53 16.95
N ASN A 170 0.61 10.70 16.70
CA ASN A 170 2.00 10.98 17.07
C ASN A 170 2.85 11.53 15.90
N GLY A 171 2.21 11.99 14.82
CA GLY A 171 2.86 12.67 13.69
C GLY A 171 3.65 11.75 12.77
N PHE A 172 3.28 10.46 12.68
CA PHE A 172 3.86 9.52 11.73
C PHE A 172 2.94 9.33 10.52
N ILE A 173 3.52 9.02 9.37
CA ILE A 173 2.82 8.63 8.14
C ILE A 173 2.78 7.11 8.06
N PRO A 174 1.62 6.45 8.23
CA PRO A 174 1.51 5.01 8.08
C PRO A 174 1.65 4.60 6.61
N VAL A 175 2.51 3.62 6.34
CA VAL A 175 2.69 2.99 5.04
C VAL A 175 2.28 1.53 5.17
N VAL A 176 1.14 1.15 4.61
CA VAL A 176 0.51 -0.15 4.84
C VAL A 176 0.67 -1.06 3.63
N ALA A 177 1.35 -2.18 3.82
CA ALA A 177 1.38 -3.27 2.86
C ALA A 177 0.05 -4.06 2.92
N PRO A 178 -0.54 -4.45 1.77
CA PRO A 178 -1.85 -5.09 1.71
C PRO A 178 -1.78 -6.59 2.09
N LEU A 179 -1.43 -6.84 3.32
CA LEU A 179 -1.35 -8.15 3.95
C LEU A 179 -2.24 -8.12 5.19
N ALA A 180 -2.97 -9.19 5.44
CA ALA A 180 -3.88 -9.30 6.57
C ALA A 180 -3.69 -10.64 7.30
N THR A 181 -4.22 -10.74 8.50
CA THR A 181 -4.32 -12.01 9.22
C THR A 181 -5.55 -12.77 8.71
N GLY A 182 -5.39 -14.02 8.28
CA GLY A 182 -6.50 -14.91 7.97
C GLY A 182 -7.22 -15.37 9.24
N GLU A 183 -8.50 -15.67 9.14
CA GLU A 183 -9.30 -16.22 10.25
C GLU A 183 -9.13 -17.75 10.38
N ASP A 184 -8.54 -18.42 9.38
CA ASP A 184 -8.42 -19.88 9.26
C ASP A 184 -7.06 -20.39 9.74
#